data_e5b2ad291bed227753b4fa9795e963c4
#
_entry.id   e5b2ad291bed227753b4fa9795e963c4
#
_cell.length_a   1.000
_cell.length_b   1.000
_cell.length_c   1.000
_cell.angle_alpha   90.00
_cell.angle_beta   90.00
_cell.angle_gamma   90.00
#
_symmetry.space_group_name_H-M   'P 1'
#
loop_
_entity.id
_entity.type
_entity.pdbx_description
1 polymer ?
#
loop_
_entity_poly.entity_id
_entity_poly.type
_entity_poly.pdbx_seq_one_letter_code
_entity_poly.pdbx_strand_id
1 'polypeptide(L)'
;MKHSWVIFIFLFCSCETFDRPEKIPSFIHIEEFDFDITHSSQGSASEKITDVWVYVDGSIAGVYELPNTIPLHFEGNHALKLHPGIKQNGISVDRTKYPFYKPYIIDLNLIPDSIISLYPETEYEEQLYIWLEDFEDPQSKFETFTISDTDLVIKDQPAEILFDGSNIGEIALNSNQEIFEMRTNELEFNQFPKNINEPAFIEMNYANNYPFEVGILHKDNILPSYVRQPLITFIP
;
A
#
# COMPACT_ATOMS: atom_id res chain seq x y z
N MET A 1 -65.35 -2.80 35.61
CA MET A 1 -64.54 -3.24 34.49
C MET A 1 -64.61 -2.26 33.30
N LYS A 2 -64.39 -0.96 33.48
CA LYS A 2 -64.48 0.04 32.39
C LYS A 2 -63.27 0.98 32.26
N HIS A 3 -62.20 0.77 32.99
CA HIS A 3 -60.99 1.65 32.94
C HIS A 3 -59.72 0.98 32.43
N SER A 4 -59.76 -0.31 32.08
CA SER A 4 -58.56 -1.06 31.58
C SER A 4 -58.29 -0.82 30.10
N TRP A 5 -59.20 -0.23 29.33
CA TRP A 5 -59.10 0.00 27.87
C TRP A 5 -58.42 1.32 27.53
N VAL A 6 -58.49 2.29 28.42
CA VAL A 6 -57.90 3.62 28.18
C VAL A 6 -56.36 3.60 28.34
N ILE A 7 -55.81 2.69 29.18
CA ILE A 7 -54.35 2.56 29.38
C ILE A 7 -53.68 1.88 28.21
N PHE A 8 -54.40 1.05 27.44
CA PHE A 8 -53.81 0.35 26.29
C PHE A 8 -53.63 1.22 25.05
N ILE A 9 -54.39 2.31 24.91
CA ILE A 9 -54.31 3.24 23.76
C ILE A 9 -53.06 4.16 23.87
N PHE A 10 -52.56 4.43 25.08
CA PHE A 10 -51.38 5.29 25.28
C PHE A 10 -50.04 4.63 24.97
N LEU A 11 -50.00 3.30 24.85
CA LEU A 11 -48.76 2.55 24.55
C LEU A 11 -48.41 2.52 23.06
N PHE A 12 -49.30 2.95 22.15
CA PHE A 12 -49.04 2.96 20.71
C PHE A 12 -48.53 4.31 20.15
N CYS A 13 -48.51 5.38 20.93
CA CYS A 13 -48.04 6.70 20.49
C CYS A 13 -46.57 7.01 20.85
N SER A 14 -45.79 6.02 21.32
CA SER A 14 -44.46 6.28 21.87
C SER A 14 -43.28 6.06 20.90
N CYS A 15 -43.54 5.75 19.61
CA CYS A 15 -42.43 5.39 18.71
C CYS A 15 -41.79 6.54 17.92
N GLU A 16 -42.37 7.75 17.87
CA GLU A 16 -41.82 8.83 17.06
C GLU A 16 -41.10 9.97 17.83
N THR A 17 -41.13 9.93 19.19
CA THR A 17 -40.64 11.08 19.98
C THR A 17 -39.13 11.05 20.25
N PHE A 18 -38.39 10.01 19.82
CA PHE A 18 -36.97 9.87 20.07
C PHE A 18 -36.11 9.75 18.82
N ASP A 19 -36.67 9.79 17.61
CA ASP A 19 -35.90 9.78 16.39
C ASP A 19 -35.38 11.20 16.14
N ARG A 20 -34.10 11.42 16.49
CA ARG A 20 -33.43 12.66 16.11
C ARG A 20 -33.24 12.63 14.59
N PRO A 21 -33.54 13.73 13.87
CA PRO A 21 -33.29 13.78 12.44
C PRO A 21 -31.81 13.40 12.19
N GLU A 22 -31.61 12.38 11.37
CA GLU A 22 -30.27 11.99 10.95
C GLU A 22 -29.58 13.17 10.27
N LYS A 23 -28.33 13.40 10.61
CA LYS A 23 -27.54 14.44 9.96
C LYS A 23 -27.23 14.00 8.53
N ILE A 24 -27.57 14.85 7.58
CA ILE A 24 -27.17 14.66 6.18
C ILE A 24 -25.64 14.76 6.12
N PRO A 25 -24.93 13.74 5.58
CA PRO A 25 -23.47 13.78 5.47
C PRO A 25 -23.03 14.78 4.39
N SER A 26 -21.84 15.30 4.52
CA SER A 26 -21.04 15.82 3.42
C SER A 26 -20.25 14.68 2.79
N PHE A 27 -19.74 14.86 1.57
CA PHE A 27 -19.00 13.82 0.88
C PHE A 27 -17.68 14.37 0.35
N ILE A 28 -16.63 13.54 0.41
CA ILE A 28 -15.41 13.76 -0.35
C ILE A 28 -15.27 12.64 -1.38
N HIS A 29 -14.84 12.99 -2.59
CA HIS A 29 -14.54 12.02 -3.64
C HIS A 29 -13.03 12.01 -3.88
N ILE A 30 -12.44 10.83 -3.86
CA ILE A 30 -11.02 10.60 -4.13
C ILE A 30 -10.95 9.52 -5.21
N GLU A 31 -10.36 9.85 -6.36
CA GLU A 31 -10.10 8.88 -7.43
C GLU A 31 -8.88 8.05 -7.09
N GLU A 32 -7.75 8.71 -6.88
CA GLU A 32 -6.44 8.13 -6.58
C GLU A 32 -5.57 9.13 -5.83
N PHE A 33 -4.41 8.71 -5.37
CA PHE A 33 -3.33 9.60 -4.95
C PHE A 33 -2.41 9.86 -6.13
N ASP A 34 -1.94 11.09 -6.24
CA ASP A 34 -0.85 11.46 -7.13
C ASP A 34 0.47 11.27 -6.36
N PHE A 35 1.31 10.35 -6.83
CA PHE A 35 2.56 10.00 -6.17
C PHE A 35 3.75 10.53 -6.95
N ASP A 36 4.57 11.33 -6.29
CA ASP A 36 5.78 11.90 -6.86
C ASP A 36 7.04 11.41 -6.16
N ILE A 37 8.11 11.26 -6.94
CA ILE A 37 9.48 11.06 -6.43
C ILE A 37 10.22 12.39 -6.39
N THR A 38 10.91 12.67 -5.29
CA THR A 38 11.70 13.91 -5.13
C THR A 38 13.14 13.74 -5.57
N HIS A 39 13.64 12.50 -5.65
CA HIS A 39 15.02 12.18 -6.05
C HIS A 39 15.05 10.87 -6.83
N SER A 40 15.91 10.76 -7.83
CA SER A 40 16.09 9.53 -8.64
C SER A 40 16.53 8.30 -7.81
N SER A 41 17.13 8.51 -6.66
CA SER A 41 17.46 7.40 -5.73
C SER A 41 16.26 6.75 -5.06
N GLN A 42 15.06 7.29 -5.27
CA GLN A 42 13.80 6.71 -4.78
C GLN A 42 13.17 5.72 -5.77
N GLY A 43 13.75 5.59 -6.96
CA GLY A 43 13.25 4.72 -8.02
C GLY A 43 12.29 5.45 -8.96
N SER A 44 11.22 4.78 -9.33
CA SER A 44 10.20 5.29 -10.22
C SER A 44 9.00 5.85 -9.47
N ALA A 45 8.14 6.61 -10.16
CA ALA A 45 6.86 7.08 -9.62
C ALA A 45 5.77 6.00 -9.66
N SER A 46 6.13 4.74 -9.90
CA SER A 46 5.15 3.66 -9.83
C SER A 46 4.73 3.38 -8.39
N GLU A 47 3.44 3.19 -8.19
CA GLU A 47 2.86 2.99 -6.88
C GLU A 47 1.71 1.96 -6.92
N LYS A 48 1.27 1.50 -5.76
CA LYS A 48 0.10 0.65 -5.60
C LYS A 48 -0.73 1.10 -4.40
N ILE A 49 -1.09 2.38 -4.38
CA ILE A 49 -1.98 2.95 -3.36
C ILE A 49 -3.41 2.53 -3.69
N THR A 50 -3.99 1.68 -2.88
CA THR A 50 -5.33 1.12 -3.11
C THR A 50 -6.35 1.59 -2.09
N ASP A 51 -5.91 2.20 -1.00
CA ASP A 51 -6.74 2.53 0.13
C ASP A 51 -6.38 3.91 0.71
N VAL A 52 -7.33 4.51 1.42
CA VAL A 52 -7.14 5.76 2.15
C VAL A 52 -7.63 5.64 3.60
N TRP A 53 -6.80 6.06 4.55
CA TRP A 53 -7.18 6.28 5.95
C TRP A 53 -7.57 7.74 6.13
N VAL A 54 -8.84 8.00 6.39
CA VAL A 54 -9.40 9.34 6.53
C VAL A 54 -9.47 9.71 8.00
N TYR A 55 -8.85 10.83 8.34
CA TYR A 55 -8.93 11.47 9.66
C TYR A 55 -9.57 12.83 9.53
N VAL A 56 -10.47 13.15 10.46
CA VAL A 56 -11.09 14.48 10.60
C VAL A 56 -10.74 15.00 12.00
N ASP A 57 -10.13 16.17 12.08
CA ASP A 57 -9.66 16.79 13.34
C ASP A 57 -8.84 15.83 14.22
N GLY A 58 -7.98 15.04 13.58
CA GLY A 58 -7.11 14.06 14.23
C GLY A 58 -7.77 12.74 14.64
N SER A 59 -9.09 12.59 14.47
CA SER A 59 -9.83 11.36 14.77
C SER A 59 -10.08 10.56 13.49
N ILE A 60 -9.92 9.23 13.56
CA ILE A 60 -10.18 8.37 12.41
C ILE A 60 -11.67 8.39 12.06
N ALA A 61 -11.99 8.73 10.80
CA ALA A 61 -13.34 8.68 10.27
C ALA A 61 -13.63 7.35 9.54
N GLY A 62 -12.60 6.75 8.94
CA GLY A 62 -12.73 5.45 8.28
C GLY A 62 -11.54 5.08 7.43
N VAL A 63 -11.62 3.87 6.85
CA VAL A 63 -10.67 3.33 5.86
C VAL A 63 -11.48 2.90 4.65
N TYR A 64 -11.06 3.36 3.48
CA TYR A 64 -11.82 3.17 2.25
C TYR A 64 -10.91 2.72 1.12
N GLU A 65 -11.43 1.84 0.28
CA GLU A 65 -10.77 1.46 -0.98
C GLU A 65 -11.00 2.55 -2.02
N LEU A 66 -9.98 2.85 -2.81
CA LEU A 66 -10.04 3.84 -3.89
C LEU A 66 -10.38 3.16 -5.24
N PRO A 67 -11.09 3.86 -6.15
CA PRO A 67 -11.72 5.17 -5.97
C PRO A 67 -12.97 5.12 -5.10
N ASN A 68 -13.27 6.20 -4.38
CA ASN A 68 -14.45 6.23 -3.49
C ASN A 68 -15.04 7.63 -3.29
N THR A 69 -16.36 7.64 -3.03
CA THR A 69 -17.09 8.80 -2.51
C THR A 69 -17.47 8.54 -1.05
N ILE A 70 -16.76 9.19 -0.16
CA ILE A 70 -16.72 8.89 1.28
C ILE A 70 -17.69 9.83 2.02
N PRO A 71 -18.68 9.29 2.73
CA PRO A 71 -19.56 10.10 3.56
C PRO A 71 -18.88 10.54 4.86
N LEU A 72 -19.00 11.81 5.18
CA LEU A 72 -18.49 12.43 6.40
C LEU A 72 -19.64 13.10 7.16
N HIS A 73 -19.93 12.66 8.39
CA HIS A 73 -20.97 13.25 9.23
C HIS A 73 -20.48 14.51 9.95
N PHE A 74 -19.86 15.41 9.18
CA PHE A 74 -19.29 16.66 9.63
C PHE A 74 -19.84 17.83 8.81
N GLU A 75 -19.89 19.04 9.41
CA GLU A 75 -20.36 20.27 8.78
C GLU A 75 -19.49 21.43 9.25
N GLY A 76 -19.13 22.33 8.34
CA GLY A 76 -18.26 23.47 8.61
C GLY A 76 -16.78 23.20 8.33
N ASN A 77 -15.90 23.98 8.94
CA ASN A 77 -14.46 23.89 8.71
C ASN A 77 -13.85 22.79 9.56
N HIS A 78 -13.17 21.84 8.89
CA HIS A 78 -12.49 20.72 9.51
C HIS A 78 -11.14 20.47 8.83
N ALA A 79 -10.16 20.05 9.64
CA ALA A 79 -8.86 19.60 9.14
C ALA A 79 -8.95 18.11 8.74
N LEU A 80 -8.73 17.82 7.46
CA LEU A 80 -8.67 16.47 6.95
C LEU A 80 -7.22 16.03 6.78
N LYS A 81 -6.95 14.77 7.18
CA LYS A 81 -5.68 14.12 6.96
C LYS A 81 -5.93 12.76 6.30
N LEU A 82 -5.39 12.60 5.10
CA LEU A 82 -5.54 11.41 4.27
C LEU A 82 -4.20 10.68 4.21
N HIS A 83 -4.15 9.46 4.76
CA HIS A 83 -2.95 8.62 4.65
C HIS A 83 -3.13 7.61 3.54
N PRO A 84 -2.16 7.52 2.61
CA PRO A 84 -2.12 6.45 1.62
C PRO A 84 -2.05 5.08 2.28
N GLY A 85 -2.75 4.12 1.71
CA GLY A 85 -2.78 2.76 2.18
C GLY A 85 -2.59 1.75 1.07
N ILE A 86 -2.08 0.59 1.45
CA ILE A 86 -1.78 -0.53 0.56
C ILE A 86 -2.45 -1.81 1.07
N LYS A 87 -2.61 -2.77 0.16
CA LYS A 87 -2.91 -4.16 0.50
C LYS A 87 -1.58 -4.87 0.76
N GLN A 88 -1.30 -5.19 2.01
CA GLN A 88 -0.05 -5.83 2.40
C GLN A 88 0.06 -7.20 1.71
N ASN A 89 1.19 -7.45 1.06
CA ASN A 89 1.42 -8.67 0.28
C ASN A 89 0.34 -8.94 -0.80
N GLY A 90 -0.37 -7.90 -1.27
CA GLY A 90 -1.46 -8.06 -2.23
C GLY A 90 -2.74 -8.70 -1.65
N ILE A 91 -2.81 -8.97 -0.35
CA ILE A 91 -3.95 -9.61 0.31
C ILE A 91 -5.05 -8.58 0.57
N SER A 92 -6.21 -8.77 -0.06
CA SER A 92 -7.30 -7.78 -0.06
C SER A 92 -7.87 -7.44 1.32
N VAL A 93 -7.74 -8.32 2.30
CA VAL A 93 -8.22 -8.11 3.67
C VAL A 93 -7.14 -7.54 4.61
N ASP A 94 -5.88 -7.57 4.20
CA ASP A 94 -4.76 -7.09 5.00
C ASP A 94 -4.33 -5.69 4.52
N ARG A 95 -5.04 -4.69 5.05
CA ARG A 95 -4.86 -3.28 4.68
C ARG A 95 -4.04 -2.56 5.72
N THR A 96 -3.04 -1.82 5.28
CA THR A 96 -2.19 -1.01 6.16
C THR A 96 -1.93 0.37 5.57
N LYS A 97 -1.73 1.36 6.45
CA LYS A 97 -1.15 2.62 6.02
C LYS A 97 0.28 2.36 5.57
N TYR A 98 0.66 2.89 4.42
CA TYR A 98 2.05 2.78 4.02
C TYR A 98 2.89 3.76 4.84
N PRO A 99 3.80 3.28 5.69
CA PRO A 99 4.45 4.14 6.68
C PRO A 99 5.49 5.10 6.08
N PHE A 100 5.86 4.89 4.83
CA PHE A 100 6.89 5.66 4.14
C PHE A 100 6.33 6.76 3.24
N TYR A 101 4.99 6.87 3.08
CA TYR A 101 4.35 7.95 2.36
C TYR A 101 3.88 9.04 3.30
N LYS A 102 4.07 10.29 2.89
CA LYS A 102 3.53 11.47 3.58
C LYS A 102 2.01 11.51 3.48
N PRO A 103 1.31 11.90 4.54
CA PRO A 103 -0.13 12.12 4.45
C PRO A 103 -0.44 13.43 3.72
N TYR A 104 -1.51 13.45 2.96
CA TYR A 104 -2.10 14.68 2.45
C TYR A 104 -2.94 15.36 3.54
N ILE A 105 -2.73 16.66 3.76
CA ILE A 105 -3.41 17.44 4.80
C ILE A 105 -4.06 18.66 4.17
N ILE A 106 -5.35 18.87 4.45
CA ILE A 106 -6.12 19.98 3.90
C ILE A 106 -7.21 20.42 4.88
N ASP A 107 -7.43 21.73 4.96
CA ASP A 107 -8.59 22.29 5.66
C ASP A 107 -9.74 22.48 4.67
N LEU A 108 -10.91 21.92 4.98
CA LEU A 108 -12.09 21.97 4.15
C LEU A 108 -13.30 22.51 4.91
N ASN A 109 -14.15 23.27 4.20
CA ASN A 109 -15.49 23.58 4.65
C ASN A 109 -16.46 22.53 4.14
N LEU A 110 -16.85 21.60 4.99
CA LEU A 110 -17.75 20.51 4.70
C LEU A 110 -19.21 21.00 4.70
N ILE A 111 -19.89 20.81 3.59
CA ILE A 111 -21.29 21.26 3.41
C ILE A 111 -22.17 20.01 3.27
N PRO A 112 -23.22 19.85 4.09
CA PRO A 112 -24.16 18.74 3.97
C PRO A 112 -24.72 18.61 2.55
N ASP A 113 -24.90 17.37 2.10
CA ASP A 113 -25.41 17.02 0.77
C ASP A 113 -24.57 17.51 -0.41
N SER A 114 -23.27 17.82 -0.16
CA SER A 114 -22.34 18.22 -1.21
C SER A 114 -21.19 17.24 -1.35
N ILE A 115 -20.64 17.10 -2.57
CA ILE A 115 -19.45 16.30 -2.87
C ILE A 115 -18.30 17.25 -3.20
N ILE A 116 -17.18 17.08 -2.52
CA ILE A 116 -15.92 17.78 -2.82
C ILE A 116 -14.95 16.78 -3.41
N SER A 117 -14.51 16.98 -4.66
CA SER A 117 -13.47 16.15 -5.27
C SER A 117 -12.10 16.61 -4.78
N LEU A 118 -11.31 15.67 -4.30
CA LEU A 118 -9.94 15.87 -3.83
C LEU A 118 -8.96 15.14 -4.73
N TYR A 119 -7.80 15.74 -4.92
CA TYR A 119 -6.67 15.20 -5.67
C TYR A 119 -5.47 15.16 -4.72
N PRO A 120 -5.42 14.18 -3.82
CA PRO A 120 -4.38 14.13 -2.80
C PRO A 120 -3.03 13.75 -3.43
N GLU A 121 -2.01 14.55 -3.13
CA GLU A 121 -0.63 14.31 -3.51
C GLU A 121 0.11 13.63 -2.36
N THR A 122 1.05 12.75 -2.68
CA THR A 122 1.92 12.11 -1.70
C THR A 122 3.31 11.89 -2.27
N GLU A 123 4.28 11.77 -1.41
CA GLU A 123 5.68 11.49 -1.70
C GLU A 123 6.28 10.67 -0.56
N TYR A 124 7.49 10.16 -0.73
CA TYR A 124 8.19 9.50 0.35
C TYR A 124 8.55 10.47 1.50
N GLU A 125 8.58 9.93 2.73
CA GLU A 125 9.14 10.63 3.88
C GLU A 125 10.63 10.95 3.66
N GLU A 126 11.13 12.06 4.24
CA GLU A 126 12.47 12.61 3.92
C GLU A 126 13.65 11.76 4.39
N GLN A 127 13.47 10.96 5.43
CA GLN A 127 14.57 10.22 6.09
C GLN A 127 14.44 8.71 5.88
N LEU A 128 14.29 8.28 4.64
CA LEU A 128 14.23 6.87 4.29
C LEU A 128 15.58 6.36 3.79
N TYR A 129 15.92 5.14 4.21
CA TYR A 129 16.93 4.35 3.52
C TYR A 129 16.24 3.55 2.41
N ILE A 130 16.61 3.82 1.17
CA ILE A 130 16.10 3.11 0.00
C ILE A 130 17.29 2.40 -0.67
N TRP A 131 17.19 1.09 -0.80
CA TRP A 131 18.06 0.31 -1.67
C TRP A 131 17.30 0.11 -2.98
N LEU A 132 17.91 0.57 -4.06
CA LEU A 132 17.29 0.55 -5.40
C LEU A 132 18.11 -0.30 -6.35
N GLU A 133 17.45 -1.19 -7.10
CA GLU A 133 17.94 -1.79 -8.32
C GLU A 133 16.95 -1.45 -9.45
N ASP A 134 17.39 -0.66 -10.39
CA ASP A 134 16.59 -0.19 -11.53
C ASP A 134 17.08 -0.76 -12.88
N PHE A 135 18.14 -1.56 -12.86
CA PHE A 135 18.76 -2.19 -14.03
C PHE A 135 19.30 -1.21 -15.08
N GLU A 136 19.40 0.08 -14.76
CA GLU A 136 19.98 1.09 -15.67
C GLU A 136 21.53 1.06 -15.66
N ASP A 137 22.12 0.49 -14.63
CA ASP A 137 23.54 0.23 -14.55
C ASP A 137 23.92 -1.07 -15.29
N PRO A 138 25.11 -1.15 -15.92
CA PRO A 138 25.54 -2.36 -16.64
C PRO A 138 25.79 -3.59 -15.74
N GLN A 139 25.86 -3.40 -14.43
CA GLN A 139 26.03 -4.44 -13.45
C GLN A 139 24.87 -4.40 -12.44
N SER A 140 24.13 -5.51 -12.39
CA SER A 140 23.10 -5.67 -11.37
C SER A 140 23.70 -5.79 -9.97
N LYS A 141 22.99 -5.27 -8.97
CA LYS A 141 23.27 -5.44 -7.54
C LYS A 141 22.83 -6.81 -7.01
N PHE A 142 22.36 -7.69 -7.89
CA PHE A 142 22.04 -9.07 -7.57
C PHE A 142 23.20 -10.00 -7.94
N GLU A 143 23.37 -11.05 -7.16
CA GLU A 143 24.29 -12.16 -7.41
C GLU A 143 23.52 -13.43 -7.66
N THR A 144 23.76 -14.11 -8.78
CA THR A 144 23.20 -15.42 -9.09
C THR A 144 23.89 -16.50 -8.25
N PHE A 145 23.13 -17.39 -7.62
CA PHE A 145 23.70 -18.53 -6.92
C PHE A 145 24.23 -19.57 -7.90
N THR A 146 25.31 -20.27 -7.50
CA THR A 146 25.98 -21.30 -8.31
C THR A 146 25.11 -22.52 -8.63
N ILE A 147 23.97 -22.67 -7.94
CA ILE A 147 22.98 -23.72 -8.21
C ILE A 147 22.06 -23.37 -9.40
N SER A 148 22.07 -22.12 -9.83
CA SER A 148 21.21 -21.66 -10.91
C SER A 148 21.65 -22.18 -12.28
N ASP A 149 20.69 -22.53 -13.10
CA ASP A 149 20.91 -23.03 -14.46
C ASP A 149 20.94 -21.89 -15.50
N THR A 150 20.60 -20.68 -15.10
CA THR A 150 20.57 -19.46 -15.92
C THR A 150 21.01 -18.25 -15.10
N ASP A 151 21.18 -17.12 -15.77
CA ASP A 151 21.57 -15.85 -15.17
C ASP A 151 20.46 -14.80 -15.32
N LEU A 152 20.52 -13.77 -14.48
CA LEU A 152 19.80 -12.52 -14.66
C LEU A 152 20.45 -11.75 -15.83
N VAL A 153 19.67 -11.37 -16.81
CA VAL A 153 20.13 -10.61 -17.98
C VAL A 153 19.46 -9.24 -18.01
N ILE A 154 20.27 -8.19 -18.04
CA ILE A 154 19.76 -6.83 -18.25
C ILE A 154 19.45 -6.66 -19.73
N LYS A 155 18.24 -6.22 -20.03
CA LYS A 155 17.74 -6.00 -21.40
C LYS A 155 16.96 -4.71 -21.51
N ASP A 156 16.86 -4.19 -22.74
CA ASP A 156 15.91 -3.12 -23.08
C ASP A 156 14.49 -3.61 -22.72
N GLN A 157 13.69 -2.72 -22.15
CA GLN A 157 12.32 -3.01 -21.78
C GLN A 157 11.48 -3.30 -23.03
N PRO A 158 10.74 -4.44 -23.07
CA PRO A 158 9.80 -4.71 -24.14
C PRO A 158 8.68 -3.66 -24.19
N ALA A 159 8.17 -3.35 -25.39
CA ALA A 159 7.13 -2.33 -25.58
C ALA A 159 5.79 -2.67 -24.90
N GLU A 160 5.57 -3.92 -24.57
CA GLU A 160 4.37 -4.42 -23.86
C GLU A 160 4.44 -4.22 -22.35
N ILE A 161 5.63 -3.95 -21.81
CA ILE A 161 5.86 -3.74 -20.38
C ILE A 161 6.11 -2.24 -20.20
N LEU A 162 5.22 -1.58 -19.47
CA LEU A 162 5.29 -0.14 -19.24
C LEU A 162 5.71 0.12 -17.78
N PHE A 163 6.98 -0.13 -17.47
CA PHE A 163 7.59 0.36 -16.24
C PHE A 163 8.36 1.66 -16.54
N ASP A 164 8.59 2.46 -15.52
CA ASP A 164 9.53 3.56 -15.64
C ASP A 164 10.96 3.01 -15.78
N GLY A 165 11.76 3.65 -16.63
CA GLY A 165 13.09 3.19 -16.95
C GLY A 165 13.21 2.64 -18.37
N SER A 166 14.43 2.32 -18.77
CA SER A 166 14.76 1.83 -20.11
C SER A 166 15.01 0.33 -20.12
N ASN A 167 15.48 -0.21 -19.01
CA ASN A 167 15.93 -1.59 -18.88
C ASN A 167 15.11 -2.39 -17.87
N ILE A 168 15.18 -3.70 -18.03
CA ILE A 168 14.63 -4.68 -17.08
C ILE A 168 15.65 -5.78 -16.77
N GLY A 169 15.51 -6.41 -15.62
CA GLY A 169 16.17 -7.66 -15.32
C GLY A 169 15.30 -8.85 -15.76
N GLU A 170 15.72 -9.56 -16.78
CA GLU A 170 15.02 -10.76 -17.27
C GLU A 170 15.66 -12.05 -16.74
N ILE A 171 14.80 -12.95 -16.28
CA ILE A 171 15.15 -14.32 -15.95
C ILE A 171 14.38 -15.24 -16.86
N ALA A 172 15.06 -16.01 -17.70
CA ALA A 172 14.44 -16.93 -18.64
C ALA A 172 14.87 -18.37 -18.34
N LEU A 173 13.90 -19.23 -18.04
CA LEU A 173 14.09 -20.66 -17.89
C LEU A 173 13.54 -21.39 -19.12
N ASN A 174 14.19 -22.45 -19.53
CA ASN A 174 13.73 -23.33 -20.62
C ASN A 174 13.64 -24.79 -20.15
N SER A 175 13.24 -25.70 -21.03
CA SER A 175 13.03 -27.10 -20.66
C SER A 175 14.25 -27.86 -20.09
N ASN A 176 15.44 -27.30 -20.20
CA ASN A 176 16.68 -27.86 -19.68
C ASN A 176 17.22 -27.08 -18.47
N GLN A 177 16.49 -26.11 -18.00
CA GLN A 177 16.86 -25.22 -16.89
C GLN A 177 15.70 -25.23 -15.89
N GLU A 178 15.96 -25.72 -14.69
CA GLU A 178 14.92 -25.97 -13.69
C GLU A 178 15.01 -24.99 -12.51
N ILE A 179 16.18 -24.42 -12.27
CA ILE A 179 16.44 -23.63 -11.06
C ILE A 179 17.09 -22.29 -11.42
N PHE A 180 16.54 -21.25 -10.85
CA PHE A 180 17.18 -19.95 -10.76
C PHE A 180 17.05 -19.38 -9.35
N GLU A 181 18.14 -18.94 -8.78
CA GLU A 181 18.19 -18.26 -7.50
C GLU A 181 19.19 -17.10 -7.55
N MET A 182 18.79 -15.97 -7.03
CA MET A 182 19.65 -14.80 -6.88
C MET A 182 19.51 -14.21 -5.48
N ARG A 183 20.47 -13.40 -5.10
CA ARG A 183 20.44 -12.61 -3.86
C ARG A 183 21.01 -11.23 -4.11
N THR A 184 20.69 -10.32 -3.22
CA THR A 184 21.36 -9.03 -3.11
C THR A 184 22.72 -9.16 -2.42
N ASN A 185 23.59 -8.18 -2.62
CA ASN A 185 24.88 -8.13 -1.92
C ASN A 185 24.68 -7.86 -0.42
N GLU A 186 25.32 -8.64 0.45
CA GLU A 186 25.23 -8.51 1.92
C GLU A 186 25.57 -7.12 2.45
N LEU A 187 26.48 -6.41 1.79
CA LEU A 187 26.96 -5.11 2.25
C LEU A 187 25.91 -4.02 2.17
N GLU A 188 24.91 -4.20 1.34
CA GLU A 188 23.85 -3.20 1.10
C GLU A 188 22.84 -3.13 2.25
N PHE A 189 22.68 -4.18 3.04
CA PHE A 189 21.66 -4.26 4.10
C PHE A 189 22.16 -3.97 5.53
N ASN A 190 23.29 -3.31 5.69
CA ASN A 190 23.74 -2.89 7.01
C ASN A 190 22.81 -1.89 7.72
N GLN A 191 21.95 -1.22 6.97
CA GLN A 191 20.96 -0.26 7.46
C GLN A 191 19.55 -0.84 7.63
N PHE A 192 19.41 -2.15 7.47
CA PHE A 192 18.14 -2.81 7.71
C PHE A 192 17.66 -2.57 9.15
N PRO A 193 16.34 -2.33 9.37
CA PRO A 193 15.80 -2.14 10.71
C PRO A 193 16.18 -3.29 11.63
N LYS A 194 16.65 -2.98 12.83
CA LYS A 194 17.08 -3.98 13.83
C LYS A 194 16.12 -4.09 15.00
N ASN A 195 15.22 -3.13 15.14
CA ASN A 195 14.26 -3.12 16.23
C ASN A 195 12.95 -3.76 15.79
N ILE A 196 12.31 -4.44 16.73
CA ILE A 196 10.96 -4.95 16.55
C ILE A 196 10.03 -3.74 16.32
N ASN A 197 9.15 -3.84 15.34
CA ASN A 197 8.20 -2.81 14.89
C ASN A 197 8.76 -1.66 14.02
N GLU A 198 10.02 -1.69 13.64
CA GLU A 198 10.50 -0.84 12.55
C GLU A 198 10.14 -1.50 11.21
N PRO A 199 9.34 -0.85 10.37
CA PRO A 199 8.89 -1.46 9.11
C PRO A 199 10.02 -1.51 8.08
N ALA A 200 10.02 -2.57 7.28
CA ALA A 200 10.78 -2.69 6.04
C ALA A 200 9.86 -3.24 4.96
N PHE A 201 9.88 -2.66 3.78
CA PHE A 201 9.07 -3.09 2.65
C PHE A 201 9.96 -3.40 1.45
N ILE A 202 9.48 -4.32 0.62
CA ILE A 202 10.01 -4.59 -0.71
C ILE A 202 8.95 -4.08 -1.68
N GLU A 203 9.34 -3.13 -2.50
CA GLU A 203 8.54 -2.63 -3.63
C GLU A 203 9.14 -3.20 -4.91
N MET A 204 8.31 -3.70 -5.81
CA MET A 204 8.80 -4.35 -7.01
C MET A 204 7.79 -4.24 -8.15
N ASN A 205 8.26 -3.75 -9.28
CA ASN A 205 7.57 -3.87 -10.54
C ASN A 205 7.97 -5.19 -11.20
N TYR A 206 7.01 -6.03 -11.57
CA TYR A 206 7.28 -7.33 -12.14
C TYR A 206 6.22 -7.77 -13.16
N ALA A 207 6.66 -8.63 -14.06
CA ALA A 207 5.79 -9.42 -14.92
C ALA A 207 6.32 -10.85 -14.93
N ASN A 208 5.45 -11.83 -14.77
CA ASN A 208 5.87 -13.24 -14.72
C ASN A 208 4.88 -14.14 -15.45
N ASN A 209 5.41 -15.19 -16.06
CA ASN A 209 4.64 -16.28 -16.65
C ASN A 209 4.91 -17.63 -15.94
N TYR A 210 5.71 -17.60 -14.87
CA TYR A 210 6.03 -18.73 -14.01
C TYR A 210 6.08 -18.27 -12.55
N PRO A 211 5.67 -19.10 -11.60
CA PRO A 211 5.73 -18.72 -10.19
C PRO A 211 7.15 -18.44 -9.73
N PHE A 212 7.33 -17.43 -8.89
CA PHE A 212 8.59 -17.17 -8.22
C PHE A 212 8.37 -16.77 -6.76
N GLU A 213 9.38 -16.93 -5.95
CA GLU A 213 9.35 -16.64 -4.52
C GLU A 213 10.34 -15.54 -4.18
N VAL A 214 9.93 -14.63 -3.32
CA VAL A 214 10.79 -13.62 -2.70
C VAL A 214 10.88 -13.91 -1.21
N GLY A 215 12.10 -13.81 -0.67
CA GLY A 215 12.36 -14.10 0.73
C GLY A 215 13.57 -13.37 1.28
N ILE A 216 13.91 -13.68 2.51
CA ILE A 216 15.05 -13.13 3.23
C ILE A 216 16.08 -14.22 3.49
N LEU A 217 17.35 -13.88 3.28
CA LEU A 217 18.49 -14.65 3.77
C LEU A 217 18.98 -14.02 5.06
N HIS A 218 18.95 -14.76 6.14
CA HIS A 218 19.51 -14.30 7.40
C HIS A 218 20.57 -15.25 7.94
N LYS A 219 21.55 -14.71 8.67
CA LYS A 219 22.53 -15.50 9.39
C LYS A 219 21.93 -16.01 10.68
N ASP A 220 21.93 -17.32 10.86
CA ASP A 220 21.66 -17.93 12.15
C ASP A 220 22.93 -17.86 13.01
N ASN A 221 22.77 -17.59 14.32
CA ASN A 221 23.90 -17.58 15.26
C ASN A 221 24.46 -18.98 15.54
N ILE A 222 23.74 -20.02 15.16
CA ILE A 222 24.06 -21.44 15.44
C ILE A 222 24.60 -22.15 14.20
N LEU A 223 24.10 -21.78 13.01
CA LEU A 223 24.44 -22.42 11.74
C LEU A 223 25.49 -21.60 11.00
N PRO A 224 26.51 -22.25 10.39
CA PRO A 224 27.53 -21.55 9.60
C PRO A 224 26.99 -21.03 8.25
N SER A 225 25.76 -21.34 7.89
CA SER A 225 25.13 -21.02 6.61
C SER A 225 23.95 -20.06 6.79
N TYR A 226 23.64 -19.34 5.71
CA TYR A 226 22.41 -18.54 5.67
C TYR A 226 21.16 -19.43 5.72
N VAL A 227 20.17 -18.97 6.45
CA VAL A 227 18.83 -19.54 6.48
C VAL A 227 17.94 -18.76 5.54
N ARG A 228 17.19 -19.47 4.70
CA ARG A 228 16.20 -18.90 3.78
C ARG A 228 14.85 -18.83 4.49
N GLN A 229 14.24 -17.66 4.48
CA GLN A 229 12.91 -17.47 4.97
C GLN A 229 12.06 -16.89 3.84
N PRO A 230 11.15 -17.67 3.26
CA PRO A 230 10.23 -17.18 2.25
C PRO A 230 9.26 -16.16 2.87
N LEU A 231 8.96 -15.10 2.12
CA LEU A 231 7.99 -14.08 2.49
C LEU A 231 6.72 -14.21 1.65
N ILE A 232 6.85 -14.32 0.33
CA ILE A 232 5.74 -14.34 -0.60
C ILE A 232 6.07 -15.12 -1.86
N THR A 233 5.05 -15.80 -2.42
CA THR A 233 5.10 -16.45 -3.74
C THR A 233 4.20 -15.68 -4.71
N PHE A 234 4.76 -15.28 -5.83
CA PHE A 234 4.05 -14.64 -6.93
C PHE A 234 3.60 -15.71 -7.94
N ILE A 235 2.32 -15.72 -8.24
CA ILE A 235 1.70 -16.63 -9.19
C ILE A 235 1.38 -15.85 -10.48
N PRO A 236 1.54 -16.44 -11.70
CA PRO A 236 1.17 -15.82 -12.97
C PRO A 236 -0.29 -15.41 -13.06
#